data_f17f3bc7948b9240665ae81b35339eaf
#
_entry.id   f17f3bc7948b9240665ae81b35339eaf
#
_cell.length_a   1.000
_cell.length_b   1.000
_cell.length_c   1.000
_cell.angle_alpha   90.00
_cell.angle_beta   90.00
_cell.angle_gamma   90.00
#
_symmetry.space_group_name_H-M   'P 1'
#
loop_
_entity.id
_entity.type
_entity.pdbx_description
1 polymer ?
#
loop_
_entity_poly.entity_id
_entity_poly.type
_entity_poly.pdbx_seq_one_letter_code
_entity_poly.pdbx_strand_id
1 'polypeptide(L)'
;MNRIINKRQAICGTVWIIIICVAIALWPLRLVRETVSSKSDSFVVMESETISGGSAIHQMFIAQFDKLQSIDVFLTQGEIGEDFNFVIYDGAMNIIMQQVINTKDMEAIPGYCRVQINLDLEVGKEYYFLLQNMEMEFRVGYADTAASPNPYIGPLFYSETGDTDHCMIASYNYVMPLRKVRTVVIDLLLLAVGILVTCLSGRYYSKYPEKNRLLTVERTQRFVLNPVIVILGAAAFIVIGPCMTFTNDIVS
;
A
#
# COMPACT_ATOMS: atom_id res chain seq x y z
N MET A 1 44.10 -23.89 -5.32
CA MET A 1 43.72 -23.09 -6.51
C MET A 1 43.25 -21.72 -6.04
N ASN A 2 44.19 -20.79 -5.84
CA ASN A 2 43.89 -19.44 -5.36
C ASN A 2 43.18 -18.67 -6.48
N ARG A 3 41.87 -18.47 -6.34
CA ARG A 3 41.11 -17.56 -7.22
C ARG A 3 41.49 -16.12 -6.86
N ILE A 4 42.33 -15.52 -7.68
CA ILE A 4 42.56 -14.08 -7.64
C ILE A 4 41.22 -13.43 -7.99
N ILE A 5 40.52 -12.91 -6.99
CA ILE A 5 39.33 -12.08 -7.20
C ILE A 5 39.81 -10.87 -7.98
N ASN A 6 39.28 -10.66 -9.16
CA ASN A 6 39.61 -9.50 -9.98
C ASN A 6 39.24 -8.24 -9.19
N LYS A 7 40.18 -7.28 -9.12
CA LYS A 7 39.95 -6.02 -8.38
C LYS A 7 38.62 -5.37 -8.73
N ARG A 8 38.17 -5.43 -9.99
CA ARG A 8 36.87 -4.90 -10.43
C ARG A 8 35.69 -5.64 -9.81
N GLN A 9 35.77 -6.97 -9.68
CA GLN A 9 34.72 -7.76 -9.02
C GLN A 9 34.60 -7.42 -7.53
N ALA A 10 35.76 -7.24 -6.86
CA ALA A 10 35.79 -6.82 -5.47
C ALA A 10 35.15 -5.42 -5.30
N ILE A 11 35.49 -4.46 -6.17
CA ILE A 11 34.91 -3.12 -6.15
C ILE A 11 33.39 -3.17 -6.36
N CYS A 12 32.90 -3.90 -7.39
CA CYS A 12 31.46 -4.04 -7.63
C CYS A 12 30.72 -4.69 -6.46
N GLY A 13 31.30 -5.73 -5.85
CA GLY A 13 30.74 -6.36 -4.66
C GLY A 13 30.65 -5.42 -3.48
N THR A 14 31.70 -4.64 -3.23
CA THR A 14 31.71 -3.62 -2.16
C THR A 14 30.66 -2.55 -2.40
N VAL A 15 30.53 -2.06 -3.64
CA VAL A 15 29.49 -1.08 -4.01
C VAL A 15 28.10 -1.62 -3.74
N TRP A 16 27.80 -2.89 -4.09
CA TRP A 16 26.52 -3.52 -3.80
C TRP A 16 26.22 -3.58 -2.30
N ILE A 17 27.19 -3.95 -1.49
CA ILE A 17 27.05 -4.00 -0.03
C ILE A 17 26.74 -2.60 0.52
N ILE A 18 27.47 -1.59 0.08
CA ILE A 18 27.23 -0.20 0.52
C ILE A 18 25.82 0.26 0.18
N ILE A 19 25.35 -0.01 -1.07
CA ILE A 19 24.01 0.38 -1.51
C ILE A 19 22.93 -0.26 -0.64
N ILE A 20 23.08 -1.54 -0.31
CA ILE A 20 22.12 -2.25 0.54
C ILE A 20 22.12 -1.70 1.97
N CYS A 21 23.28 -1.43 2.53
CA CYS A 21 23.38 -0.79 3.84
C CYS A 21 22.68 0.57 3.85
N VAL A 22 22.85 1.36 2.78
CA VAL A 22 22.20 2.66 2.62
C VAL A 22 20.68 2.49 2.47
N ALA A 23 20.20 1.54 1.66
CA ALA A 23 18.78 1.26 1.48
C ALA A 23 18.11 0.88 2.81
N ILE A 24 18.75 0.00 3.59
CA ILE A 24 18.26 -0.38 4.93
C ILE A 24 18.25 0.83 5.88
N ALA A 25 19.27 1.68 5.83
CA ALA A 25 19.34 2.89 6.67
C ALA A 25 18.29 3.94 6.28
N LEU A 26 17.91 4.02 4.99
CA LEU A 26 16.90 4.94 4.47
C LEU A 26 15.45 4.42 4.67
N TRP A 27 15.25 3.19 5.12
CA TRP A 27 13.91 2.67 5.38
C TRP A 27 13.03 3.60 6.25
N PRO A 28 13.52 4.21 7.34
CA PRO A 28 12.74 5.15 8.14
C PRO A 28 12.26 6.39 7.37
N LEU A 29 12.92 6.75 6.28
CA LEU A 29 12.54 7.87 5.41
C LEU A 29 11.38 7.57 4.46
N ARG A 30 10.78 6.38 4.55
CA ARG A 30 9.57 5.99 3.80
C ARG A 30 9.71 6.09 2.28
N LEU A 31 10.88 5.79 1.75
CA LEU A 31 11.14 5.82 0.30
C LEU A 31 10.37 4.75 -0.46
N VAL A 32 10.18 3.58 0.15
CA VAL A 32 9.36 2.48 -0.40
C VAL A 32 8.12 2.31 0.47
N ARG A 33 6.95 2.21 -0.16
CA ARG A 33 5.66 2.14 0.53
C ARG A 33 4.92 0.86 0.14
N GLU A 34 4.05 0.40 1.02
CA GLU A 34 3.09 -0.67 0.76
C GLU A 34 1.68 -0.20 1.11
N THR A 35 0.68 -0.72 0.40
CA THR A 35 -0.72 -0.55 0.77
C THR A 35 -1.13 -1.69 1.68
N VAL A 36 -1.76 -1.34 2.78
CA VAL A 36 -2.25 -2.26 3.80
C VAL A 36 -3.72 -1.98 4.01
N SER A 37 -4.55 -3.02 3.93
CA SER A 37 -5.99 -2.90 4.15
C SER A 37 -6.37 -3.47 5.51
N SER A 38 -7.13 -2.69 6.29
CA SER A 38 -7.84 -3.14 7.48
C SER A 38 -9.31 -3.28 7.11
N LYS A 39 -9.91 -4.43 7.37
CA LYS A 39 -11.29 -4.73 6.93
C LYS A 39 -12.16 -5.07 8.12
N SER A 40 -13.45 -4.73 8.03
CA SER A 40 -14.51 -5.42 8.75
C SER A 40 -14.77 -6.79 8.11
N ASP A 41 -15.56 -7.63 8.76
CA ASP A 41 -16.07 -8.85 8.13
C ASP A 41 -16.82 -8.49 6.83
N SER A 42 -16.70 -9.34 5.82
CA SER A 42 -17.40 -9.18 4.55
C SER A 42 -18.76 -9.87 4.50
N PHE A 43 -19.14 -10.57 5.58
CA PHE A 43 -20.45 -11.24 5.66
C PHE A 43 -21.52 -10.24 6.08
N VAL A 44 -22.49 -10.00 5.20
CA VAL A 44 -23.64 -9.14 5.49
C VAL A 44 -24.59 -9.86 6.44
N VAL A 45 -24.63 -9.41 7.70
CA VAL A 45 -25.56 -9.91 8.70
C VAL A 45 -26.94 -9.26 8.52
N MET A 46 -26.94 -7.94 8.29
CA MET A 46 -28.12 -7.13 8.03
C MET A 46 -27.80 -5.94 7.14
N GLU A 47 -28.84 -5.32 6.60
CA GLU A 47 -28.72 -4.08 5.85
C GLU A 47 -29.20 -2.90 6.68
N SER A 48 -28.69 -1.71 6.41
CA SER A 48 -29.20 -0.48 6.99
C SER A 48 -30.65 -0.22 6.57
N GLU A 49 -31.34 0.65 7.29
CA GLU A 49 -32.48 1.34 6.71
C GLU A 49 -32.07 2.10 5.46
N THR A 50 -33.04 2.44 4.62
CA THR A 50 -32.79 3.24 3.41
C THR A 50 -32.33 4.64 3.84
N ILE A 51 -31.13 5.02 3.43
CA ILE A 51 -30.58 6.35 3.67
C ILE A 51 -31.12 7.27 2.59
N SER A 52 -32.09 8.11 2.96
CA SER A 52 -32.86 9.00 2.07
C SER A 52 -33.17 10.33 2.74
N GLY A 53 -33.65 11.31 1.99
CA GLY A 53 -34.16 12.57 2.51
C GLY A 53 -33.16 13.37 3.36
N GLY A 54 -31.86 13.28 3.07
CA GLY A 54 -30.78 13.95 3.83
C GLY A 54 -30.34 13.20 5.08
N SER A 55 -30.88 11.98 5.33
CA SER A 55 -30.40 11.14 6.43
C SER A 55 -28.93 10.71 6.23
N ALA A 56 -28.27 10.35 7.31
CA ALA A 56 -26.87 10.00 7.31
C ALA A 56 -26.58 8.83 8.25
N ILE A 57 -25.50 8.12 7.94
CA ILE A 57 -24.97 7.05 8.76
C ILE A 57 -23.48 7.31 9.02
N HIS A 58 -23.03 7.09 10.25
CA HIS A 58 -21.66 7.34 10.68
C HIS A 58 -21.02 6.04 11.15
N GLN A 59 -19.73 5.89 10.85
CA GLN A 59 -18.92 4.81 11.37
C GLN A 59 -17.68 5.38 12.04
N MET A 60 -17.47 5.02 13.30
CA MET A 60 -16.24 5.30 14.01
C MET A 60 -15.11 4.35 13.56
N PHE A 61 -13.90 4.86 13.44
CA PHE A 61 -12.69 4.05 13.27
C PHE A 61 -11.50 4.68 13.98
N ILE A 62 -10.54 3.84 14.34
CA ILE A 62 -9.27 4.27 14.93
C ILE A 62 -8.20 4.18 13.84
N ALA A 63 -7.44 5.25 13.62
CA ALA A 63 -6.39 5.26 12.63
C ALA A 63 -5.29 4.24 12.98
N GLN A 64 -5.17 3.18 12.17
CA GLN A 64 -4.16 2.14 12.36
C GLN A 64 -2.78 2.58 11.86
N PHE A 65 -2.74 3.39 10.82
CA PHE A 65 -1.52 3.95 10.22
C PHE A 65 -1.72 5.42 9.91
N ASP A 66 -0.62 6.12 9.67
CA ASP A 66 -0.59 7.57 9.54
C ASP A 66 -1.11 8.11 8.20
N LYS A 67 -1.31 7.28 7.19
CA LYS A 67 -1.79 7.74 5.88
C LYS A 67 -2.91 6.87 5.33
N LEU A 68 -4.14 7.38 5.42
CA LEU A 68 -5.32 6.76 4.84
C LEU A 68 -5.43 7.15 3.36
N GLN A 69 -5.39 6.16 2.47
CA GLN A 69 -5.48 6.37 1.03
C GLN A 69 -6.93 6.36 0.53
N SER A 70 -7.71 5.37 0.96
CA SER A 70 -9.11 5.22 0.57
C SER A 70 -9.89 4.43 1.62
N ILE A 71 -11.21 4.60 1.61
CA ILE A 71 -12.16 3.71 2.28
C ILE A 71 -13.06 3.12 1.20
N ASP A 72 -13.16 1.80 1.17
CA ASP A 72 -14.06 1.07 0.28
C ASP A 72 -15.28 0.65 1.12
N VAL A 73 -16.47 1.20 0.83
CA VAL A 73 -17.72 0.92 1.56
C VAL A 73 -18.61 -0.02 0.77
N PHE A 74 -19.19 -1.04 1.41
CA PHE A 74 -20.07 -1.98 0.74
C PHE A 74 -21.52 -1.47 0.71
N LEU A 75 -21.98 -1.11 -0.49
CA LEU A 75 -23.37 -0.73 -0.76
C LEU A 75 -24.16 -1.98 -1.11
N THR A 76 -25.29 -2.21 -0.44
CA THR A 76 -26.21 -3.33 -0.73
C THR A 76 -27.31 -2.94 -1.66
N GLN A 77 -27.71 -1.66 -1.69
CA GLN A 77 -28.72 -1.10 -2.56
C GLN A 77 -28.36 0.33 -2.95
N GLY A 78 -28.79 0.77 -4.13
CA GLY A 78 -28.55 2.11 -4.69
C GLY A 78 -28.58 2.08 -6.22
N GLU A 79 -28.36 3.21 -6.85
CA GLU A 79 -28.27 3.34 -8.32
C GLU A 79 -26.86 3.74 -8.76
N ILE A 80 -26.40 3.19 -9.89
CA ILE A 80 -25.09 3.52 -10.45
C ILE A 80 -25.19 4.85 -11.19
N GLY A 81 -24.24 5.76 -10.91
CA GLY A 81 -24.15 7.07 -11.53
C GLY A 81 -24.75 8.19 -10.69
N GLU A 82 -25.34 7.88 -9.53
CA GLU A 82 -25.85 8.87 -8.59
C GLU A 82 -24.83 9.27 -7.53
N ASP A 83 -25.11 10.38 -6.84
CA ASP A 83 -24.21 11.04 -5.92
C ASP A 83 -24.65 10.87 -4.45
N PHE A 84 -23.65 10.67 -3.56
CA PHE A 84 -23.82 10.81 -2.12
C PHE A 84 -22.67 11.63 -1.52
N ASN A 85 -22.93 12.23 -0.35
CA ASN A 85 -21.93 13.01 0.36
C ASN A 85 -21.12 12.12 1.30
N PHE A 86 -19.80 12.26 1.27
CA PHE A 86 -18.87 11.57 2.16
C PHE A 86 -18.09 12.60 2.98
N VAL A 87 -18.13 12.47 4.31
CA VAL A 87 -17.47 13.40 5.23
C VAL A 87 -16.62 12.62 6.22
N ILE A 88 -15.43 13.13 6.54
CA ILE A 88 -14.59 12.62 7.63
C ILE A 88 -14.48 13.69 8.71
N TYR A 89 -14.65 13.26 9.96
CA TYR A 89 -14.50 14.07 11.16
C TYR A 89 -13.34 13.55 12.00
N ASP A 90 -12.72 14.44 12.76
CA ASP A 90 -11.83 14.08 13.86
C ASP A 90 -12.61 13.66 15.10
N GLY A 91 -11.92 13.19 16.16
CA GLY A 91 -12.52 12.80 17.42
C GLY A 91 -13.27 13.94 18.16
N ALA A 92 -13.04 15.19 17.77
CA ALA A 92 -13.75 16.38 18.28
C ALA A 92 -14.92 16.81 17.39
N MET A 93 -15.27 15.99 16.38
CA MET A 93 -16.33 16.23 15.39
C MET A 93 -16.08 17.45 14.49
N ASN A 94 -14.82 17.84 14.28
CA ASN A 94 -14.47 18.82 13.26
C ASN A 94 -14.35 18.13 11.90
N ILE A 95 -14.90 18.74 10.86
CA ILE A 95 -14.77 18.25 9.50
C ILE A 95 -13.30 18.42 9.05
N ILE A 96 -12.65 17.29 8.69
CA ILE A 96 -11.30 17.29 8.13
C ILE A 96 -11.30 17.02 6.62
N MET A 97 -12.38 16.42 6.10
CA MET A 97 -12.58 16.19 4.68
C MET A 97 -14.06 16.08 4.35
N GLN A 98 -14.45 16.64 3.21
CA GLN A 98 -15.79 16.46 2.63
C GLN A 98 -15.68 16.39 1.12
N GLN A 99 -16.39 15.42 0.52
CA GLN A 99 -16.47 15.29 -0.93
C GLN A 99 -17.76 14.61 -1.36
N VAL A 100 -18.19 14.91 -2.57
CA VAL A 100 -19.28 14.23 -3.25
C VAL A 100 -18.72 13.04 -4.00
N ILE A 101 -19.31 11.87 -3.79
CA ILE A 101 -18.90 10.61 -4.44
C ILE A 101 -19.96 10.23 -5.45
N ASN A 102 -19.52 9.97 -6.68
CA ASN A 102 -20.37 9.43 -7.74
C ASN A 102 -20.11 7.92 -7.89
N THR A 103 -21.17 7.15 -7.97
CA THR A 103 -21.09 5.67 -8.07
C THR A 103 -20.84 5.14 -9.48
N LYS A 104 -20.61 6.02 -10.48
CA LYS A 104 -20.40 5.64 -11.90
C LYS A 104 -19.27 4.63 -12.15
N ASP A 105 -18.23 4.66 -11.28
CA ASP A 105 -17.08 3.77 -11.39
C ASP A 105 -17.30 2.41 -10.73
N MET A 106 -18.48 2.16 -10.16
CA MET A 106 -18.87 0.86 -9.61
C MET A 106 -19.29 -0.08 -10.76
N GLU A 107 -18.84 -1.32 -10.70
CA GLU A 107 -19.23 -2.36 -11.68
C GLU A 107 -20.68 -2.84 -11.45
N ALA A 108 -21.10 -2.93 -10.19
CA ALA A 108 -22.42 -3.38 -9.79
C ALA A 108 -22.77 -2.94 -8.37
N ILE A 109 -24.05 -2.87 -8.04
CA ILE A 109 -24.60 -2.84 -6.69
C ILE A 109 -25.47 -4.10 -6.52
N PRO A 110 -25.25 -4.97 -5.50
CA PRO A 110 -24.31 -4.81 -4.37
C PRO A 110 -22.85 -4.84 -4.76
N GLY A 111 -22.03 -3.99 -4.09
CA GLY A 111 -20.59 -3.93 -4.34
C GLY A 111 -19.88 -2.87 -3.51
N TYR A 112 -18.56 -2.82 -3.65
CA TYR A 112 -17.74 -1.84 -2.95
C TYR A 112 -17.65 -0.53 -3.74
N CYS A 113 -18.01 0.57 -3.08
CA CYS A 113 -17.76 1.92 -3.56
C CYS A 113 -16.45 2.43 -2.97
N ARG A 114 -15.47 2.76 -3.81
CA ARG A 114 -14.18 3.28 -3.38
C ARG A 114 -14.20 4.79 -3.25
N VAL A 115 -13.96 5.26 -2.03
CA VAL A 115 -13.80 6.68 -1.72
C VAL A 115 -12.30 6.99 -1.59
N GLN A 116 -11.75 7.78 -2.51
CA GLN A 116 -10.34 8.23 -2.45
C GLN A 116 -10.21 9.37 -1.43
N ILE A 117 -9.28 9.23 -0.47
CA ILE A 117 -9.18 10.13 0.68
C ILE A 117 -7.84 10.86 0.70
N ASN A 118 -6.72 10.13 0.77
CA ASN A 118 -5.35 10.66 0.83
C ASN A 118 -5.10 11.63 2.01
N LEU A 119 -5.58 11.27 3.21
CA LEU A 119 -5.40 12.05 4.44
C LEU A 119 -4.24 11.51 5.29
N ASP A 120 -3.50 12.45 5.91
CA ASP A 120 -2.58 12.14 6.98
C ASP A 120 -3.34 12.15 8.31
N LEU A 121 -3.28 11.03 9.05
CA LEU A 121 -4.00 10.80 10.30
C LEU A 121 -3.01 10.59 11.45
N GLU A 122 -3.43 10.87 12.67
CA GLU A 122 -2.67 10.53 13.87
C GLU A 122 -3.00 9.11 14.31
N VAL A 123 -1.99 8.21 14.29
CA VAL A 123 -2.15 6.80 14.66
C VAL A 123 -2.70 6.65 16.07
N GLY A 124 -3.71 5.79 16.23
CA GLY A 124 -4.37 5.52 17.51
C GLY A 124 -5.45 6.52 17.91
N LYS A 125 -5.69 7.57 17.11
CA LYS A 125 -6.81 8.50 17.33
C LYS A 125 -8.09 8.02 16.66
N GLU A 126 -9.20 8.46 17.23
CA GLU A 126 -10.55 8.21 16.75
C GLU A 126 -10.93 9.19 15.64
N TYR A 127 -11.57 8.65 14.62
CA TYR A 127 -12.15 9.38 13.50
C TYR A 127 -13.53 8.82 13.19
N TYR A 128 -14.33 9.61 12.50
CA TYR A 128 -15.66 9.21 12.05
C TYR A 128 -15.77 9.49 10.57
N PHE A 129 -16.33 8.57 9.79
CA PHE A 129 -16.80 8.92 8.47
C PHE A 129 -18.32 8.82 8.40
N LEU A 130 -18.89 9.67 7.59
CA LEU A 130 -20.33 9.82 7.39
C LEU A 130 -20.63 9.60 5.91
N LEU A 131 -21.69 8.82 5.65
CA LEU A 131 -22.36 8.72 4.37
C LEU A 131 -23.70 9.40 4.48
N GLN A 132 -23.96 10.38 3.64
CA GLN A 132 -25.21 11.13 3.65
C GLN A 132 -25.85 11.10 2.28
N ASN A 133 -27.15 10.88 2.26
CA ASN A 133 -27.95 10.99 1.05
C ASN A 133 -27.86 12.42 0.47
N MET A 134 -27.68 12.48 -0.85
CA MET A 134 -27.87 13.70 -1.65
C MET A 134 -28.99 13.44 -2.67
N GLU A 135 -28.68 12.76 -3.72
CA GLU A 135 -29.61 12.36 -4.78
C GLU A 135 -29.92 10.87 -4.68
N MET A 136 -28.91 10.07 -4.38
CA MET A 136 -28.97 8.62 -4.31
C MET A 136 -29.61 8.14 -3.00
N GLU A 137 -30.68 7.37 -3.09
CA GLU A 137 -31.15 6.54 -1.98
C GLU A 137 -30.37 5.23 -1.95
N PHE A 138 -29.75 4.92 -0.81
CA PHE A 138 -28.88 3.74 -0.72
C PHE A 138 -29.01 3.02 0.61
N ARG A 139 -28.49 1.78 0.64
CA ARG A 139 -28.29 1.00 1.87
C ARG A 139 -26.87 0.49 1.93
N VAL A 140 -26.38 0.31 3.16
CA VAL A 140 -25.06 -0.28 3.43
C VAL A 140 -25.20 -1.61 4.16
N GLY A 141 -24.23 -2.51 3.94
CA GLY A 141 -24.17 -3.77 4.66
C GLY A 141 -23.53 -3.61 6.03
N TYR A 142 -24.07 -4.31 7.03
CA TYR A 142 -23.53 -4.43 8.37
C TYR A 142 -22.91 -5.82 8.59
N ALA A 143 -21.80 -5.84 9.31
CA ALA A 143 -21.17 -7.03 9.84
C ALA A 143 -21.31 -7.06 11.37
N ASP A 144 -21.32 -8.26 11.94
CA ASP A 144 -21.30 -8.47 13.39
C ASP A 144 -19.89 -8.21 13.93
N THR A 145 -19.75 -7.28 14.88
CA THR A 145 -18.47 -6.94 15.51
C THR A 145 -17.92 -8.09 16.36
N ALA A 146 -18.78 -8.96 16.91
CA ALA A 146 -18.38 -10.12 17.71
C ALA A 146 -17.83 -11.26 16.83
N ALA A 147 -18.31 -11.39 15.59
CA ALA A 147 -17.85 -12.44 14.67
C ALA A 147 -16.43 -12.19 14.14
N SER A 148 -16.06 -10.93 13.99
CA SER A 148 -14.74 -10.51 13.48
C SER A 148 -14.27 -9.24 14.21
N PRO A 149 -13.83 -9.36 15.48
CA PRO A 149 -13.48 -8.20 16.29
C PRO A 149 -12.23 -7.51 15.73
N ASN A 150 -12.42 -6.34 15.13
CA ASN A 150 -11.34 -5.47 14.70
C ASN A 150 -11.23 -4.30 15.69
N PRO A 151 -10.16 -4.22 16.49
CA PRO A 151 -10.03 -3.17 17.51
C PRO A 151 -9.91 -1.74 16.94
N TYR A 152 -9.75 -1.62 15.63
CA TYR A 152 -9.65 -0.33 14.93
C TYR A 152 -10.99 0.12 14.34
N ILE A 153 -12.05 -0.68 14.46
CA ILE A 153 -13.39 -0.33 14.01
C ILE A 153 -14.27 -0.23 15.23
N GLY A 154 -14.83 0.95 15.46
CA GLY A 154 -15.68 1.24 16.60
C GLY A 154 -17.17 1.13 16.26
N PRO A 155 -18.03 1.73 17.08
CA PRO A 155 -19.47 1.66 16.92
C PRO A 155 -19.96 2.36 15.65
N LEU A 156 -21.10 1.89 15.17
CA LEU A 156 -21.88 2.48 14.13
C LEU A 156 -22.90 3.45 14.76
N PHE A 157 -23.19 4.55 14.09
CA PHE A 157 -24.19 5.52 14.53
C PHE A 157 -25.18 5.77 13.40
N TYR A 158 -26.44 5.48 13.65
CA TYR A 158 -27.53 5.86 12.80
C TYR A 158 -28.38 6.88 13.53
N SER A 159 -28.49 8.07 12.99
CA SER A 159 -29.04 9.23 13.70
C SER A 159 -28.25 9.52 15.00
N GLU A 160 -28.88 9.47 16.17
CA GLU A 160 -28.24 9.73 17.48
C GLU A 160 -27.97 8.45 18.28
N THR A 161 -28.39 7.28 17.78
CA THR A 161 -28.22 5.99 18.47
C THR A 161 -26.98 5.25 17.97
N GLY A 162 -26.07 4.94 18.90
CA GLY A 162 -24.91 4.09 18.62
C GLY A 162 -25.29 2.61 18.66
N ASP A 163 -24.81 1.84 17.69
CA ASP A 163 -24.88 0.39 17.63
C ASP A 163 -23.46 -0.18 17.80
N THR A 164 -23.23 -0.84 18.94
CA THR A 164 -21.94 -1.45 19.27
C THR A 164 -21.80 -2.88 18.78
N ASP A 165 -22.90 -3.53 18.42
CA ASP A 165 -22.94 -4.92 18.02
C ASP A 165 -22.66 -5.09 16.52
N HIS A 166 -22.81 -4.03 15.75
CA HIS A 166 -22.59 -4.03 14.32
C HIS A 166 -21.62 -2.93 13.88
N CYS A 167 -20.95 -3.18 12.78
CA CYS A 167 -20.14 -2.19 12.07
C CYS A 167 -20.48 -2.22 10.58
N MET A 168 -20.22 -1.11 9.90
CA MET A 168 -20.37 -1.04 8.45
C MET A 168 -19.31 -1.93 7.77
N ILE A 169 -19.73 -2.67 6.75
CA ILE A 169 -18.80 -3.42 5.91
C ILE A 169 -17.97 -2.42 5.11
N ALA A 170 -16.72 -2.27 5.51
CA ALA A 170 -15.78 -1.34 4.90
C ALA A 170 -14.34 -1.88 4.92
N SER A 171 -13.54 -1.40 3.98
CA SER A 171 -12.10 -1.66 3.91
C SER A 171 -11.34 -0.35 3.98
N TYR A 172 -10.49 -0.19 4.98
CA TYR A 172 -9.65 0.99 5.19
C TYR A 172 -8.27 0.74 4.59
N ASN A 173 -7.96 1.41 3.51
CA ASN A 173 -6.72 1.22 2.77
C ASN A 173 -5.70 2.29 3.18
N TYR A 174 -4.63 1.86 3.82
CA TYR A 174 -3.55 2.73 4.28
C TYR A 174 -2.30 2.56 3.43
N VAL A 175 -1.53 3.61 3.31
CA VAL A 175 -0.18 3.58 2.72
C VAL A 175 0.83 3.74 3.83
N MET A 176 1.68 2.74 4.01
CA MET A 176 2.71 2.73 5.04
C MET A 176 4.09 2.46 4.44
N PRO A 177 5.18 2.78 5.15
CA PRO A 177 6.51 2.36 4.73
C PRO A 177 6.57 0.84 4.62
N LEU A 178 7.28 0.34 3.60
CA LEU A 178 7.48 -1.10 3.43
C LEU A 178 8.04 -1.70 4.73
N ARG A 179 7.47 -2.82 5.18
CA ARG A 179 7.89 -3.46 6.43
C ARG A 179 9.38 -3.78 6.40
N LYS A 180 10.08 -3.49 7.50
CA LYS A 180 11.53 -3.68 7.61
C LYS A 180 11.99 -5.07 7.16
N VAL A 181 11.25 -6.11 7.53
CA VAL A 181 11.55 -7.50 7.12
C VAL A 181 11.50 -7.67 5.61
N ARG A 182 10.48 -7.12 4.94
CA ARG A 182 10.36 -7.16 3.48
C ARG A 182 11.45 -6.38 2.80
N THR A 183 11.78 -5.20 3.30
CA THR A 183 12.89 -4.39 2.79
C THR A 183 14.19 -5.19 2.83
N VAL A 184 14.50 -5.80 3.97
CA VAL A 184 15.70 -6.64 4.14
C VAL A 184 15.71 -7.83 3.17
N VAL A 185 14.57 -8.51 2.98
CA VAL A 185 14.48 -9.64 2.04
C VAL A 185 14.73 -9.18 0.59
N ILE A 186 14.12 -8.07 0.18
CA ILE A 186 14.32 -7.50 -1.16
C ILE A 186 15.78 -7.11 -1.37
N ASP A 187 16.40 -6.45 -0.39
CA ASP A 187 17.79 -6.02 -0.45
C ASP A 187 18.75 -7.21 -0.53
N LEU A 188 18.49 -8.28 0.22
CA LEU A 188 19.26 -9.53 0.16
C LEU A 188 19.12 -10.23 -1.21
N LEU A 189 17.92 -10.24 -1.80
CA LEU A 189 17.70 -10.79 -3.14
C LEU A 189 18.46 -9.99 -4.19
N LEU A 190 18.44 -8.66 -4.10
CA LEU A 190 19.20 -7.78 -4.99
C LEU A 190 20.69 -8.01 -4.86
N LEU A 191 21.19 -8.14 -3.62
CA LEU A 191 22.59 -8.48 -3.36
C LEU A 191 22.98 -9.80 -4.04
N ALA A 192 22.15 -10.83 -3.85
CA ALA A 192 22.40 -12.16 -4.46
C ALA A 192 22.44 -12.07 -5.98
N VAL A 193 21.51 -11.34 -6.62
CA VAL A 193 21.49 -11.11 -8.07
C VAL A 193 22.73 -10.33 -8.51
N GLY A 194 23.09 -9.25 -7.82
CA GLY A 194 24.29 -8.45 -8.13
C GLY A 194 25.57 -9.27 -8.05
N ILE A 195 25.74 -10.09 -7.01
CA ILE A 195 26.90 -10.98 -6.85
C ILE A 195 26.91 -12.04 -7.96
N LEU A 196 25.75 -12.66 -8.27
CA LEU A 196 25.62 -13.66 -9.32
C LEU A 196 26.03 -13.10 -10.69
N VAL A 197 25.51 -11.94 -11.08
CA VAL A 197 25.86 -11.26 -12.33
C VAL A 197 27.35 -10.93 -12.38
N THR A 198 27.92 -10.42 -11.29
CA THR A 198 29.35 -10.11 -11.21
C THR A 198 30.21 -11.36 -11.34
N CYS A 199 29.82 -12.47 -10.69
CA CYS A 199 30.54 -13.74 -10.77
C CYS A 199 30.45 -14.40 -12.16
N LEU A 200 29.24 -14.41 -12.76
CA LEU A 200 29.02 -14.99 -14.08
C LEU A 200 29.78 -14.23 -15.17
N SER A 201 29.73 -12.91 -15.13
CA SER A 201 30.51 -12.09 -16.07
C SER A 201 32.01 -12.34 -15.93
N GLY A 202 32.52 -12.39 -14.70
CA GLY A 202 33.93 -12.71 -14.46
C GLY A 202 34.33 -14.10 -14.98
N ARG A 203 33.46 -15.12 -14.78
CA ARG A 203 33.72 -16.49 -15.32
C ARG A 203 33.68 -16.51 -16.85
N TYR A 204 32.71 -15.86 -17.46
CA TYR A 204 32.58 -15.82 -18.92
C TYR A 204 33.82 -15.22 -19.56
N TYR A 205 34.31 -14.09 -19.08
CA TYR A 205 35.49 -13.43 -19.63
C TYR A 205 36.79 -14.13 -19.32
N SER A 206 36.89 -14.90 -18.25
CA SER A 206 38.07 -15.73 -17.98
C SER A 206 38.12 -16.96 -18.89
N LYS A 207 36.95 -17.50 -19.32
CA LYS A 207 36.87 -18.67 -20.20
C LYS A 207 37.13 -18.34 -21.68
N TYR A 208 36.88 -17.10 -22.09
CA TYR A 208 37.01 -16.67 -23.48
C TYR A 208 37.92 -15.44 -23.63
N PRO A 209 39.22 -15.57 -23.32
CA PRO A 209 40.16 -14.44 -23.36
C PRO A 209 40.31 -13.82 -24.77
N GLU A 210 40.10 -14.60 -25.83
CA GLU A 210 40.17 -14.10 -27.21
C GLU A 210 39.01 -13.16 -27.57
N LYS A 211 37.83 -13.34 -26.96
CA LYS A 211 36.70 -12.44 -27.14
C LYS A 211 36.92 -11.08 -26.48
N ASN A 212 37.87 -10.96 -25.56
CA ASN A 212 38.28 -9.67 -24.99
C ASN A 212 38.95 -8.74 -26.01
N ARG A 213 39.36 -9.23 -27.15
CA ARG A 213 39.95 -8.41 -28.23
C ARG A 213 38.91 -7.73 -29.12
N LEU A 214 37.66 -8.20 -29.11
CA LEU A 214 36.56 -7.56 -29.85
C LEU A 214 36.07 -6.31 -29.08
N LEU A 215 36.12 -5.16 -29.73
CA LEU A 215 35.71 -3.86 -29.17
C LEU A 215 34.34 -3.89 -28.50
N THR A 216 33.41 -4.70 -29.02
CA THR A 216 32.06 -4.90 -28.47
C THR A 216 32.05 -5.63 -27.13
N VAL A 217 32.90 -6.65 -26.96
CA VAL A 217 32.96 -7.44 -25.73
C VAL A 217 33.63 -6.63 -24.61
N GLU A 218 34.67 -5.88 -24.95
CA GLU A 218 35.34 -5.00 -24.01
C GLU A 218 34.38 -3.87 -23.53
N ARG A 219 33.55 -3.34 -24.41
CA ARG A 219 32.46 -2.39 -24.02
C ARG A 219 31.46 -3.03 -23.07
N THR A 220 30.96 -4.23 -23.38
CA THR A 220 30.00 -4.94 -22.53
C THR A 220 30.58 -5.27 -21.15
N GLN A 221 31.87 -5.70 -21.11
CA GLN A 221 32.55 -5.96 -19.84
C GLN A 221 32.74 -4.69 -19.02
N ARG A 222 33.10 -3.58 -19.64
CA ARG A 222 33.22 -2.28 -18.98
C ARG A 222 31.86 -1.81 -18.49
N PHE A 223 30.79 -2.08 -19.24
CA PHE A 223 29.42 -1.73 -18.86
C PHE A 223 28.97 -2.53 -17.62
N VAL A 224 29.01 -3.87 -17.67
CA VAL A 224 28.52 -4.74 -16.59
C VAL A 224 29.34 -4.64 -15.30
N LEU A 225 30.65 -4.39 -15.39
CA LEU A 225 31.56 -4.25 -14.25
C LEU A 225 31.89 -2.78 -13.91
N ASN A 226 31.15 -1.84 -14.49
CA ASN A 226 31.32 -0.44 -14.16
C ASN A 226 30.55 -0.10 -12.88
N PRO A 227 31.23 0.30 -11.78
CA PRO A 227 30.55 0.62 -10.53
C PRO A 227 29.52 1.75 -10.66
N VAL A 228 29.69 2.69 -11.59
CA VAL A 228 28.71 3.76 -11.85
C VAL A 228 27.40 3.18 -12.36
N ILE A 229 27.42 2.19 -13.26
CA ILE A 229 26.20 1.55 -13.77
C ILE A 229 25.51 0.72 -12.72
N VAL A 230 26.29 0.04 -11.85
CA VAL A 230 25.76 -0.67 -10.70
C VAL A 230 25.06 0.30 -9.75
N ILE A 231 25.68 1.46 -9.47
CA ILE A 231 25.10 2.52 -8.64
C ILE A 231 23.83 3.06 -9.27
N LEU A 232 23.85 3.39 -10.57
CA LEU A 232 22.66 3.91 -11.28
C LEU A 232 21.52 2.89 -11.33
N GLY A 233 21.82 1.61 -11.54
CA GLY A 233 20.83 0.53 -11.51
C GLY A 233 20.18 0.39 -10.13
N ALA A 234 20.96 0.44 -9.06
CA ALA A 234 20.45 0.37 -7.70
C ALA A 234 19.70 1.66 -7.29
N ALA A 235 20.18 2.82 -7.70
CA ALA A 235 19.46 4.08 -7.50
C ALA A 235 18.12 4.09 -8.23
N ALA A 236 18.08 3.60 -9.48
CA ALA A 236 16.84 3.43 -10.23
C ALA A 236 15.87 2.48 -9.49
N PHE A 237 16.36 1.38 -8.91
CA PHE A 237 15.53 0.48 -8.12
C PHE A 237 14.98 1.14 -6.85
N ILE A 238 15.77 1.91 -6.13
CA ILE A 238 15.34 2.67 -4.96
C ILE A 238 14.28 3.72 -5.34
N VAL A 239 14.38 4.31 -6.52
CA VAL A 239 13.42 5.31 -7.02
C VAL A 239 12.16 4.64 -7.59
N ILE A 240 12.30 3.52 -8.31
CA ILE A 240 11.18 2.78 -8.93
C ILE A 240 10.42 1.95 -7.88
N GLY A 241 11.09 1.50 -6.82
CA GLY A 241 10.46 0.78 -5.72
C GLY A 241 9.22 1.47 -5.13
N PRO A 242 9.18 2.80 -4.99
CA PRO A 242 7.98 3.52 -4.57
C PRO A 242 6.78 3.37 -5.51
N CYS A 243 7.04 3.02 -6.78
CA CYS A 243 5.98 2.79 -7.78
C CYS A 243 5.39 1.38 -7.71
N MET A 244 6.01 0.46 -6.95
CA MET A 244 5.50 -0.88 -6.73
C MET A 244 4.61 -0.89 -5.49
N THR A 245 3.31 -0.98 -5.67
CA THR A 245 2.35 -1.17 -4.57
C THR A 245 2.27 -2.65 -4.23
N PHE A 246 2.61 -2.99 -2.98
CA PHE A 246 2.35 -4.31 -2.42
C PHE A 246 1.06 -4.24 -1.62
N THR A 247 0.06 -5.03 -1.99
CA THR A 247 -1.21 -5.09 -1.26
C THR A 247 -1.15 -6.20 -0.23
N ASN A 248 -1.43 -5.85 1.02
CA ASN A 248 -1.61 -6.81 2.11
C ASN A 248 -2.95 -6.58 2.76
N ASP A 249 -3.73 -7.64 2.81
CA ASP A 249 -4.91 -7.68 3.62
C ASP A 249 -4.49 -8.02 5.07
N ILE A 250 -4.74 -7.11 5.98
CA ILE A 250 -4.68 -7.42 7.40
C ILE A 250 -6.07 -7.96 7.72
N VAL A 251 -6.15 -9.28 7.78
CA VAL A 251 -7.32 -9.93 8.37
C VAL A 251 -7.18 -9.71 9.87
N SER A 252 -8.13 -9.05 10.46
CA SER A 252 -8.29 -8.86 11.89
C SER A 252 -8.63 -10.17 12.59
#